data_e666af9a9301e712eaebe14fad67fbff
#
_entry.id   e666af9a9301e712eaebe14fad67fbff
#
_cell.length_a   1.000
_cell.length_b   1.000
_cell.length_c   1.000
_cell.angle_alpha   90.00
_cell.angle_beta   90.00
_cell.angle_gamma   90.00
#
_symmetry.space_group_name_H-M   'P 1'
#
loop_
_entity.id
_entity.type
_entity.pdbx_description
1 polymer ?
#
loop_
_entity_poly.entity_id
_entity_poly.type
_entity_poly.pdbx_seq_one_letter_code
_entity_poly.pdbx_strand_id
1 'polypeptide(L)'
;MRWAVIDSSVYIGHWERGLYEETLTAVRKAFIVRHSAVVLSELRRGARTRPAQRLVDALAALAREPWEPNADDWWQAGRLIRTIGDAEGWGIGKRREFQNDALIALTARRYGATVVTCNREDFALLSEATRVTVLYPR
;
A
#
# COMPACT_ATOMS: atom_id res chain seq x y z
N MET A 1 4.79 18.29 -8.63
CA MET A 1 5.17 17.75 -7.33
C MET A 1 4.84 16.27 -7.26
N ARG A 2 5.73 15.48 -6.69
CA ARG A 2 5.56 14.03 -6.69
C ARG A 2 4.63 13.57 -5.57
N TRP A 3 3.87 12.51 -5.84
CA TRP A 3 2.97 11.89 -4.87
C TRP A 3 3.54 10.61 -4.30
N ALA A 4 3.20 10.31 -3.05
CA ALA A 4 3.51 9.05 -2.40
C ALA A 4 2.27 8.47 -1.73
N VAL A 5 2.16 7.15 -1.79
CA VAL A 5 1.18 6.37 -1.04
C VAL A 5 1.94 5.53 -0.02
N ILE A 6 1.54 5.62 1.25
CA ILE A 6 2.16 4.86 2.33
C ILE A 6 1.31 3.61 2.59
N ASP A 7 1.95 2.45 2.50
CA ASP A 7 1.30 1.16 2.73
C ASP A 7 0.99 0.95 4.21
N SER A 8 0.00 0.12 4.49
CA SER A 8 -0.43 -0.21 5.85
C SER A 8 0.70 -0.74 6.73
N SER A 9 1.63 -1.50 6.17
CA SER A 9 2.79 -2.05 6.89
C SER A 9 3.63 -0.97 7.58
N VAL A 10 3.79 0.18 6.94
CA VAL A 10 4.55 1.31 7.50
C VAL A 10 3.80 1.96 8.65
N TYR A 11 2.51 2.24 8.48
CA TYR A 11 1.68 2.80 9.55
C TYR A 11 1.63 1.89 10.77
N ILE A 12 1.41 0.59 10.56
CA ILE A 12 1.34 -0.40 11.64
C ILE A 12 2.67 -0.46 12.39
N GLY A 13 3.79 -0.55 11.69
CA GLY A 13 5.12 -0.57 12.31
C GLY A 13 5.40 0.70 13.12
N HIS A 14 4.97 1.85 12.61
CA HIS A 14 5.13 3.13 13.30
C HIS A 14 4.25 3.21 14.55
N TRP A 15 2.96 2.90 14.41
CA TRP A 15 2.01 3.01 15.52
C TRP A 15 2.23 1.99 16.63
N GLU A 16 2.61 0.76 16.27
CA GLU A 16 2.78 -0.31 17.27
C GLU A 16 4.17 -0.34 17.89
N ARG A 17 5.21 0.04 17.14
CA ARG A 17 6.60 -0.13 17.57
C ARG A 17 7.45 1.14 17.47
N GLY A 18 6.87 2.25 17.06
CA GLY A 18 7.61 3.50 16.92
C GLY A 18 8.65 3.51 15.81
N LEU A 19 8.54 2.60 14.83
CA LEU A 19 9.47 2.49 13.72
C LEU A 19 9.18 3.53 12.62
N TYR A 20 10.16 3.75 11.76
CA TYR A 20 10.02 4.50 10.50
C TYR A 20 9.74 6.00 10.64
N GLU A 21 9.97 6.60 11.80
CA GLU A 21 9.70 8.03 12.00
C GLU A 21 10.53 8.91 11.05
N GLU A 22 11.81 8.60 10.88
CA GLU A 22 12.68 9.35 9.95
C GLU A 22 12.20 9.24 8.51
N THR A 23 11.82 8.04 8.09
CA THR A 23 11.29 7.80 6.74
C THR A 23 10.01 8.57 6.51
N LEU A 24 9.07 8.51 7.46
CA LEU A 24 7.80 9.23 7.37
C LEU A 24 8.00 10.74 7.30
N THR A 25 8.92 11.26 8.11
CA THR A 25 9.27 12.68 8.09
C THR A 25 9.86 13.08 6.72
N ALA A 26 10.80 12.29 6.21
CA ALA A 26 11.42 12.55 4.91
C ALA A 26 10.42 12.47 3.76
N VAL A 27 9.54 11.49 3.77
CA VAL A 27 8.49 11.32 2.76
C VAL A 27 7.53 12.52 2.77
N ARG A 28 7.09 12.97 3.93
CA ARG A 28 6.20 14.12 4.06
C ARG A 28 6.83 15.42 3.60
N LYS A 29 8.15 15.54 3.67
CA LYS A 29 8.87 16.71 3.15
C LYS A 29 9.05 16.66 1.62
N ALA A 30 9.33 15.47 1.08
CA ALA A 30 9.69 15.29 -0.33
C ALA A 30 8.49 15.04 -1.24
N PHE A 31 7.36 14.58 -0.69
CA PHE A 31 6.18 14.19 -1.45
C PHE A 31 4.91 14.81 -0.88
N ILE A 32 3.89 14.90 -1.74
CA ILE A 32 2.51 15.06 -1.27
C ILE A 32 1.98 13.65 -1.01
N VAL A 33 1.65 13.36 0.24
CA VAL A 33 1.11 12.05 0.62
C VAL A 33 -0.36 11.97 0.25
N ARG A 34 -0.70 10.97 -0.55
CA ARG A 34 -2.08 10.64 -0.89
C ARG A 34 -2.44 9.30 -0.24
N HIS A 35 -3.71 9.12 0.03
CA HIS A 35 -4.18 7.95 0.78
C HIS A 35 -4.91 6.99 -0.14
N SER A 36 -4.53 5.71 -0.07
CA SER A 36 -5.19 4.64 -0.80
C SER A 36 -6.41 4.15 -0.02
N ALA A 37 -7.55 4.01 -0.68
CA ALA A 37 -8.74 3.42 -0.09
C ALA A 37 -8.50 1.97 0.35
N VAL A 38 -7.67 1.22 -0.38
CA VAL A 38 -7.29 -0.14 -0.02
C VAL A 38 -6.51 -0.16 1.29
N VAL A 39 -5.52 0.74 1.43
CA VAL A 39 -4.72 0.86 2.66
C VAL A 39 -5.61 1.23 3.84
N LEU A 40 -6.49 2.22 3.68
CA LEU A 40 -7.41 2.63 4.75
C LEU A 40 -8.32 1.49 5.18
N SER A 41 -8.82 0.70 4.23
CA SER A 41 -9.63 -0.48 4.51
C SER A 41 -8.86 -1.54 5.31
N GLU A 42 -7.62 -1.82 4.92
CA GLU A 42 -6.76 -2.75 5.65
C GLU A 42 -6.51 -2.31 7.09
N LEU A 43 -6.19 -1.04 7.28
CA LEU A 43 -5.95 -0.46 8.60
C LEU A 43 -7.21 -0.53 9.48
N ARG A 44 -8.36 -0.19 8.91
CA ARG A 44 -9.64 -0.23 9.63
C ARG A 44 -10.00 -1.65 10.05
N ARG A 45 -9.84 -2.61 9.15
CA ARG A 45 -10.10 -4.02 9.43
C ARG A 45 -9.20 -4.58 10.54
N GLY A 46 -7.93 -4.14 10.59
CA GLY A 46 -6.97 -4.60 11.57
C GLY A 46 -7.01 -3.87 12.92
N ALA A 47 -7.75 -2.77 13.04
CA ALA A 47 -7.81 -1.97 14.27
C ALA A 47 -8.79 -2.59 15.28
N ARG A 48 -8.26 -3.35 16.24
CA ARG A 48 -9.06 -4.11 17.21
C ARG A 48 -9.22 -3.41 18.56
N THR A 49 -8.43 -2.38 18.83
CA THR A 49 -8.48 -1.61 20.09
C THR A 49 -9.00 -0.21 19.83
N ARG A 50 -9.54 0.44 20.85
CA ARG A 50 -9.98 1.83 20.72
C ARG A 50 -8.85 2.80 20.33
N PRO A 51 -7.65 2.72 20.94
CA PRO A 51 -6.55 3.56 20.48
C PRO A 51 -6.20 3.37 19.01
N ALA A 52 -6.14 2.12 18.53
CA ALA A 52 -5.88 1.83 17.14
C ALA A 52 -6.98 2.39 16.21
N GLN A 53 -8.25 2.23 16.59
CA GLN A 53 -9.37 2.77 15.83
C GLN A 53 -9.32 4.29 15.73
N ARG A 54 -8.92 4.98 16.79
CA ARG A 54 -8.75 6.44 16.76
C ARG A 54 -7.65 6.89 15.81
N LEU A 55 -6.54 6.16 15.76
CA LEU A 55 -5.44 6.45 14.82
C LEU A 55 -5.91 6.29 13.39
N VAL A 56 -6.63 5.23 13.09
CA VAL A 56 -7.18 4.98 11.74
C VAL A 56 -8.20 6.05 11.38
N ASP A 57 -9.11 6.38 12.27
CA ASP A 57 -10.12 7.41 12.03
C ASP A 57 -9.49 8.78 11.79
N ALA A 58 -8.45 9.14 12.53
CA ALA A 58 -7.72 10.38 12.34
C ALA A 58 -7.03 10.42 10.96
N LEU A 59 -6.42 9.30 10.56
CA LEU A 59 -5.81 9.20 9.24
C LEU A 59 -6.85 9.32 8.12
N ALA A 60 -7.97 8.62 8.26
CA ALA A 60 -9.06 8.69 7.29
C ALA A 60 -9.64 10.10 7.16
N ALA A 61 -9.71 10.86 8.26
CA ALA A 61 -10.17 12.24 8.25
C ALA A 61 -9.25 13.18 7.45
N LEU A 62 -7.97 12.86 7.32
CA LEU A 62 -7.02 13.61 6.49
C LEU A 62 -7.18 13.29 5.01
N ALA A 63 -7.75 12.15 4.67
CA ALA A 63 -7.89 11.67 3.31
C ALA A 63 -9.17 12.26 2.68
N ARG A 64 -9.05 13.44 2.06
CA ARG A 64 -10.21 14.11 1.44
C ARG A 64 -10.78 13.32 0.27
N GLU A 65 -9.91 12.81 -0.59
CA GLU A 65 -10.26 12.05 -1.77
C GLU A 65 -9.35 10.83 -1.84
N PRO A 66 -9.65 9.76 -1.10
CA PRO A 66 -8.84 8.54 -1.16
C PRO A 66 -8.79 8.01 -2.58
N TRP A 67 -7.62 7.59 -3.00
CA TRP A 67 -7.45 6.94 -4.29
C TRP A 67 -8.00 5.52 -4.24
N GLU A 68 -8.85 5.20 -5.17
CA GLU A 68 -9.44 3.86 -5.26
C GLU A 68 -9.06 3.18 -6.58
N PRO A 69 -8.98 1.85 -6.59
CA PRO A 69 -8.79 1.12 -7.83
C PRO A 69 -9.97 1.35 -8.78
N ASN A 70 -9.69 1.54 -10.05
CA ASN A 70 -10.73 1.56 -11.07
C ASN A 70 -10.97 0.16 -11.63
N ALA A 71 -11.93 0.02 -12.56
CA ALA A 71 -12.27 -1.28 -13.13
C ALA A 71 -11.06 -1.96 -13.81
N ASP A 72 -10.23 -1.19 -14.51
CA ASP A 72 -9.04 -1.74 -15.15
C ASP A 72 -7.98 -2.16 -14.13
N ASP A 73 -7.81 -1.44 -13.03
CA ASP A 73 -6.92 -1.85 -11.94
C ASP A 73 -7.31 -3.23 -11.40
N TRP A 74 -8.60 -3.46 -11.18
CA TRP A 74 -9.12 -4.76 -10.76
C TRP A 74 -8.82 -5.85 -11.79
N TRP A 75 -9.07 -5.56 -13.06
CA TRP A 75 -8.83 -6.49 -14.15
C TRP A 75 -7.36 -6.88 -14.25
N GLN A 76 -6.47 -5.89 -14.20
CA GLN A 76 -5.02 -6.12 -14.23
C GLN A 76 -4.51 -6.83 -12.97
N ALA A 77 -5.09 -6.54 -11.81
CA ALA A 77 -4.74 -7.25 -10.57
C ALA A 77 -4.97 -8.76 -10.72
N GLY A 78 -6.08 -9.16 -11.31
CA GLY A 78 -6.36 -10.58 -11.58
C GLY A 78 -5.30 -11.23 -12.44
N ARG A 79 -4.86 -10.54 -13.50
CA ARG A 79 -3.79 -11.03 -14.39
C ARG A 79 -2.45 -11.16 -13.63
N LEU A 80 -2.08 -10.17 -12.85
CA LEU A 80 -0.84 -10.18 -12.06
C LEU A 80 -0.83 -11.33 -11.05
N ILE A 81 -1.94 -11.53 -10.33
CA ILE A 81 -2.06 -12.61 -9.36
C ILE A 81 -1.88 -13.96 -10.03
N ARG A 82 -2.50 -14.16 -11.18
CA ARG A 82 -2.37 -15.41 -11.93
C ARG A 82 -0.96 -15.62 -12.45
N THR A 83 -0.37 -14.65 -13.12
CA THR A 83 0.96 -14.81 -13.73
C THR A 83 2.07 -14.91 -12.72
N ILE A 84 2.07 -14.05 -11.71
CA ILE A 84 3.07 -14.09 -10.63
C ILE A 84 2.84 -15.32 -9.76
N GLY A 85 1.59 -15.61 -9.39
CA GLY A 85 1.26 -16.77 -8.59
C GLY A 85 1.65 -18.09 -9.26
N ASP A 86 1.46 -18.20 -10.57
CA ASP A 86 1.89 -19.39 -11.33
C ASP A 86 3.42 -19.51 -11.35
N ALA A 87 4.12 -18.41 -11.61
CA ALA A 87 5.58 -18.41 -11.63
C ALA A 87 6.20 -18.74 -10.27
N GLU A 88 5.60 -18.25 -9.18
CA GLU A 88 6.09 -18.44 -7.82
C GLU A 88 5.54 -19.71 -7.16
N GLY A 89 4.61 -20.38 -7.79
CA GLY A 89 4.00 -21.60 -7.22
C GLY A 89 3.09 -21.33 -6.03
N TRP A 90 2.42 -20.18 -5.99
CA TRP A 90 1.58 -19.81 -4.86
C TRP A 90 0.27 -20.61 -4.81
N GLY A 91 -0.13 -20.98 -3.58
CA GLY A 91 -1.46 -21.49 -3.31
C GLY A 91 -2.51 -20.40 -3.23
N ILE A 92 -3.75 -20.80 -3.00
CA ILE A 92 -4.91 -19.89 -2.95
C ILE A 92 -4.78 -18.80 -1.88
N GLY A 93 -4.29 -19.15 -0.70
CA GLY A 93 -4.14 -18.19 0.41
C GLY A 93 -3.24 -17.01 0.06
N LYS A 94 -2.06 -17.29 -0.47
CA LYS A 94 -1.11 -16.25 -0.88
C LYS A 94 -1.66 -15.40 -2.03
N ARG A 95 -2.35 -16.01 -2.97
CA ARG A 95 -2.96 -15.27 -4.09
C ARG A 95 -4.00 -14.26 -3.59
N ARG A 96 -4.82 -14.64 -2.61
CA ARG A 96 -5.80 -13.74 -1.99
C ARG A 96 -5.13 -12.59 -1.24
N GLU A 97 -4.08 -12.87 -0.48
CA GLU A 97 -3.33 -11.85 0.25
C GLU A 97 -2.66 -10.85 -0.68
N PHE A 98 -2.19 -11.30 -1.83
CA PHE A 98 -1.50 -10.48 -2.80
C PHE A 98 -2.43 -9.46 -3.50
N GLN A 99 -3.73 -9.69 -3.50
CA GLN A 99 -4.68 -8.83 -4.21
C GLN A 99 -4.62 -7.38 -3.76
N ASN A 100 -4.60 -7.12 -2.45
CA ASN A 100 -4.53 -5.74 -1.95
C ASN A 100 -3.25 -5.04 -2.39
N ASP A 101 -2.11 -5.71 -2.30
CA ASP A 101 -0.84 -5.15 -2.74
C ASP A 101 -0.83 -4.85 -4.23
N ALA A 102 -1.39 -5.74 -5.05
CA ALA A 102 -1.54 -5.52 -6.49
C ALA A 102 -2.41 -4.28 -6.79
N LEU A 103 -3.52 -4.12 -6.09
CA LEU A 103 -4.41 -2.97 -6.25
C LEU A 103 -3.74 -1.66 -5.81
N ILE A 104 -2.99 -1.68 -4.71
CA ILE A 104 -2.24 -0.52 -4.24
C ILE A 104 -1.19 -0.12 -5.30
N ALA A 105 -0.43 -1.08 -5.81
CA ALA A 105 0.61 -0.84 -6.81
C ALA A 105 0.03 -0.28 -8.11
N LEU A 106 -1.04 -0.87 -8.62
CA LEU A 106 -1.66 -0.44 -9.88
C LEU A 106 -2.29 0.94 -9.77
N THR A 107 -2.96 1.22 -8.65
CA THR A 107 -3.54 2.54 -8.39
C THR A 107 -2.45 3.61 -8.32
N ALA A 108 -1.39 3.35 -7.57
CA ALA A 108 -0.25 4.26 -7.44
C ALA A 108 0.43 4.50 -8.81
N ARG A 109 0.63 3.45 -9.58
CA ARG A 109 1.22 3.55 -10.92
C ARG A 109 0.38 4.45 -11.83
N ARG A 110 -0.92 4.30 -11.79
CA ARG A 110 -1.84 5.10 -12.62
C ARG A 110 -1.71 6.59 -12.35
N TYR A 111 -1.43 6.98 -11.11
CA TYR A 111 -1.20 8.37 -10.72
C TYR A 111 0.27 8.80 -10.78
N GLY A 112 1.18 7.90 -11.14
CA GLY A 112 2.61 8.21 -11.13
C GLY A 112 3.20 8.38 -9.73
N ALA A 113 2.60 7.76 -8.72
CA ALA A 113 3.01 7.87 -7.33
C ALA A 113 4.03 6.80 -6.93
N THR A 114 4.83 7.13 -5.92
CA THR A 114 5.73 6.18 -5.26
C THR A 114 4.99 5.48 -4.13
N VAL A 115 5.14 4.17 -4.01
CA VAL A 115 4.63 3.39 -2.87
C VAL A 115 5.73 3.25 -1.83
N VAL A 116 5.42 3.61 -0.59
CA VAL A 116 6.31 3.40 0.56
C VAL A 116 5.80 2.19 1.33
N THR A 117 6.58 1.12 1.39
CA THR A 117 6.15 -0.16 1.97
C THR A 117 7.30 -0.89 2.64
N CYS A 118 6.99 -1.68 3.67
CA CYS A 118 7.94 -2.60 4.31
C CYS A 118 7.94 -3.98 3.64
N ASN A 119 6.96 -4.29 2.81
CA ASN A 119 6.81 -5.59 2.18
C ASN A 119 7.68 -5.69 0.92
N ARG A 120 8.98 -5.89 1.13
CA ARG A 120 9.96 -5.96 0.04
C ARG A 120 9.68 -7.10 -0.92
N GLU A 121 9.31 -8.26 -0.40
CA GLU A 121 9.12 -9.46 -1.20
C GLU A 121 8.03 -9.25 -2.26
N ASP A 122 6.84 -8.87 -1.84
CA ASP A 122 5.70 -8.71 -2.76
C ASP A 122 5.86 -7.48 -3.66
N PHE A 123 6.33 -6.36 -3.12
CA PHE A 123 6.47 -5.14 -3.91
C PHE A 123 7.66 -5.15 -4.86
N ALA A 124 8.68 -5.99 -4.63
CA ALA A 124 9.72 -6.23 -5.63
C ALA A 124 9.12 -6.90 -6.87
N LEU A 125 8.26 -7.90 -6.68
CA LEU A 125 7.55 -8.57 -7.77
C LEU A 125 6.62 -7.60 -8.51
N LEU A 126 5.88 -6.78 -7.77
CA LEU A 126 4.97 -5.79 -8.35
C LEU A 126 5.71 -4.68 -9.10
N SER A 127 6.82 -4.20 -8.56
CA SER A 127 7.65 -3.19 -9.20
C SER A 127 8.21 -3.70 -10.53
N GLU A 128 8.68 -4.94 -10.56
CA GLU A 128 9.17 -5.56 -11.80
C GLU A 128 8.05 -5.70 -12.84
N ALA A 129 6.87 -6.16 -12.42
CA ALA A 129 5.77 -6.43 -13.33
C ALA A 129 5.05 -5.16 -13.81
N THR A 130 4.92 -4.13 -12.96
CA THR A 130 4.12 -2.93 -13.24
C THR A 130 4.95 -1.68 -13.46
N ARG A 131 6.22 -1.70 -13.05
CA ARG A 131 7.12 -0.54 -13.04
C ARG A 131 6.69 0.57 -12.08
N VAL A 132 5.87 0.25 -11.09
CA VAL A 132 5.57 1.19 -10.01
C VAL A 132 6.85 1.49 -9.24
N THR A 133 7.05 2.74 -8.89
CA THR A 133 8.21 3.16 -8.06
C THR A 133 7.94 2.81 -6.61
N VAL A 134 8.89 2.16 -5.96
CA VAL A 134 8.77 1.71 -4.57
C VAL A 134 9.93 2.23 -3.74
N LEU A 135 9.63 2.66 -2.52
CA LEU A 135 10.60 3.10 -1.53
C LEU A 135 10.41 2.24 -0.27
N TYR A 136 11.51 1.71 0.24
CA TYR A 136 11.49 0.88 1.45
C TYR A 136 12.06 1.67 2.62
N PRO A 137 11.32 1.76 3.76
CA PRO A 137 11.85 2.41 4.97
C PRO A 137 13.03 1.64 5.54
N ARG A 138 13.88 2.36 6.20
CA ARG A 138 15.03 1.79 6.94
C ARG A 138 14.69 1.58 8.40
#